data_690189d54b6714c145a44edc3dd670ea
#
_entry.id   690189d54b6714c145a44edc3dd670ea
#
_cell.length_a   1.000
_cell.length_b   1.000
_cell.length_c   1.000
_cell.angle_alpha   90.00
_cell.angle_beta   90.00
_cell.angle_gamma   90.00
#
_symmetry.space_group_name_H-M   'P 1'
#
loop_
_entity.id
_entity.type
_entity.pdbx_description
1 polymer ?
#
loop_
_entity_poly.entity_id
_entity_poly.type
_entity_poly.pdbx_seq_one_letter_code
_entity_poly.pdbx_strand_id
1 'polypeptide(L)'
;MEATLGIGKYQVLARGIKDPEKARAYGSHLVDSVLKDNPAALNQFAWMIVAPEAPKADASAVKLALKAAQRADGLAQGKDPGIADTLAKAYFDAGSPAKALQTQQRAVRLAKGTPVENDPGVRARLEQYRKAVKPH
;
A
#
# COMPACT_ATOMS: atom_id res chain seq x y z
N MET A 1 -8.42 1.88 20.80
CA MET A 1 -9.20 1.54 19.61
C MET A 1 -8.48 0.47 18.81
N GLU A 2 -9.22 -0.51 18.40
CA GLU A 2 -8.68 -1.58 17.59
C GLU A 2 -8.40 -1.11 16.17
N ALA A 3 -7.21 -1.45 15.66
CA ALA A 3 -6.84 -1.12 14.29
C ALA A 3 -7.85 -1.65 13.27
N THR A 4 -8.33 -2.87 13.48
CA THR A 4 -9.34 -3.51 12.61
C THR A 4 -10.63 -2.71 12.56
N LEU A 5 -11.11 -2.21 13.71
CA LEU A 5 -12.33 -1.38 13.76
C LEU A 5 -12.12 -0.06 13.02
N GLY A 6 -10.94 0.55 13.17
CA GLY A 6 -10.63 1.79 12.47
C GLY A 6 -10.60 1.64 10.96
N ILE A 7 -9.97 0.57 10.48
CA ILE A 7 -9.90 0.28 9.04
C ILE A 7 -11.30 -0.02 8.50
N GLY A 8 -12.09 -0.78 9.24
CA GLY A 8 -13.48 -1.08 8.86
C GLY A 8 -14.32 0.18 8.73
N LYS A 9 -14.19 1.10 9.67
CA LYS A 9 -14.91 2.38 9.61
C LYS A 9 -14.50 3.18 8.37
N TYR A 10 -13.21 3.19 8.04
CA TYR A 10 -12.74 3.85 6.81
C TYR A 10 -13.42 3.24 5.59
N GLN A 11 -13.49 1.92 5.49
CA GLN A 11 -14.14 1.24 4.36
C GLN A 11 -15.60 1.63 4.22
N VAL A 12 -16.32 1.71 5.34
CA VAL A 12 -17.73 2.11 5.32
C VAL A 12 -17.87 3.53 4.77
N LEU A 13 -17.02 4.46 5.21
CA LEU A 13 -17.06 5.84 4.73
C LEU A 13 -16.69 5.96 3.26
N ALA A 14 -15.67 5.21 2.83
CA ALA A 14 -15.16 5.32 1.46
C ALA A 14 -16.01 4.59 0.43
N ARG A 15 -16.52 3.42 0.79
CA ARG A 15 -17.18 2.51 -0.16
C ARG A 15 -18.66 2.30 0.10
N GLY A 16 -19.05 2.28 1.37
CA GLY A 16 -20.43 2.04 1.76
C GLY A 16 -21.28 3.28 1.64
N ILE A 17 -20.99 4.29 2.44
CA ILE A 17 -21.75 5.55 2.46
C ILE A 17 -21.32 6.47 1.33
N LYS A 18 -20.11 6.28 0.83
CA LYS A 18 -19.50 7.10 -0.24
C LYS A 18 -19.40 8.57 0.15
N ASP A 19 -18.83 8.81 1.33
CA ASP A 19 -18.54 10.16 1.80
C ASP A 19 -17.03 10.38 1.70
N PRO A 20 -16.51 10.88 0.57
CA PRO A 20 -15.07 10.97 0.33
C PRO A 20 -14.36 11.94 1.28
N GLU A 21 -15.00 13.02 1.68
CA GLU A 21 -14.38 13.97 2.60
C GLU A 21 -14.18 13.39 3.98
N LYS A 22 -15.22 12.75 4.52
CA LYS A 22 -15.13 12.08 5.82
C LYS A 22 -14.16 10.91 5.78
N ALA A 23 -14.16 10.14 4.68
CA ALA A 23 -13.23 9.04 4.50
C ALA A 23 -11.79 9.55 4.52
N ARG A 24 -11.49 10.63 3.79
CA ARG A 24 -10.15 11.20 3.74
C ARG A 24 -9.71 11.70 5.11
N ALA A 25 -10.56 12.43 5.80
CA ALA A 25 -10.25 12.95 7.13
C ALA A 25 -10.01 11.82 8.13
N TYR A 26 -10.87 10.80 8.11
CA TYR A 26 -10.74 9.67 9.00
C TYR A 26 -9.51 8.82 8.66
N GLY A 27 -9.24 8.63 7.37
CA GLY A 27 -8.04 7.91 6.90
C GLY A 27 -6.77 8.60 7.35
N SER A 28 -6.69 9.93 7.22
CA SER A 28 -5.55 10.70 7.72
C SER A 28 -5.37 10.51 9.23
N HIS A 29 -6.47 10.55 9.97
CA HIS A 29 -6.44 10.32 11.42
C HIS A 29 -5.90 8.94 11.75
N LEU A 30 -6.35 7.90 11.02
CA LEU A 30 -5.86 6.54 11.22
C LEU A 30 -4.35 6.48 11.04
N VAL A 31 -3.85 6.98 9.91
CA VAL A 31 -2.43 6.89 9.56
C VAL A 31 -1.58 7.70 10.54
N ASP A 32 -2.03 8.89 10.92
CA ASP A 32 -1.24 9.82 11.72
C ASP A 32 -1.33 9.56 13.24
N SER A 33 -2.35 8.80 13.69
CA SER A 33 -2.59 8.59 15.13
C SER A 33 -2.78 7.13 15.49
N VAL A 34 -3.89 6.53 15.06
CA VAL A 34 -4.29 5.19 15.52
C VAL A 34 -3.30 4.12 15.09
N LEU A 35 -2.86 4.17 13.83
CA LEU A 35 -2.00 3.15 13.24
C LEU A 35 -0.53 3.54 13.19
N LYS A 36 -0.17 4.72 13.66
CA LYS A 36 1.13 5.33 13.40
C LYS A 36 2.36 4.49 13.78
N ASP A 37 2.23 3.62 14.77
CA ASP A 37 3.34 2.79 15.26
C ASP A 37 3.12 1.30 15.00
N ASN A 38 2.16 0.96 14.13
CA ASN A 38 1.80 -0.41 13.84
C ASN A 38 2.01 -0.72 12.35
N PRO A 39 3.20 -1.23 11.97
CA PRO A 39 3.50 -1.45 10.55
C PRO A 39 2.56 -2.45 9.89
N ALA A 40 2.14 -3.50 10.59
CA ALA A 40 1.22 -4.48 10.01
C ALA A 40 -0.14 -3.87 9.70
N ALA A 41 -0.68 -3.05 10.61
CA ALA A 41 -1.96 -2.40 10.41
C ALA A 41 -1.90 -1.32 9.32
N LEU A 42 -0.80 -0.55 9.28
CA LEU A 42 -0.57 0.43 8.21
C LEU A 42 -0.50 -0.27 6.84
N ASN A 43 0.19 -1.38 6.78
CA ASN A 43 0.29 -2.17 5.55
C ASN A 43 -1.07 -2.71 5.13
N GLN A 44 -1.84 -3.23 6.06
CA GLN A 44 -3.20 -3.72 5.81
C GLN A 44 -4.09 -2.61 5.26
N PHE A 45 -4.03 -1.44 5.87
CA PHE A 45 -4.80 -0.28 5.42
C PHE A 45 -4.43 0.12 4.00
N ALA A 46 -3.13 0.24 3.72
CA ALA A 46 -2.65 0.61 2.38
C ALA A 46 -3.05 -0.43 1.34
N TRP A 47 -2.83 -1.71 1.63
CA TRP A 47 -3.14 -2.79 0.70
C TRP A 47 -4.64 -2.86 0.37
N MET A 48 -5.49 -2.63 1.37
CA MET A 48 -6.92 -2.58 1.16
C MET A 48 -7.31 -1.57 0.07
N ILE A 49 -6.56 -0.47 -0.02
CA ILE A 49 -6.83 0.58 -1.01
C ILE A 49 -6.24 0.24 -2.38
N VAL A 50 -5.01 -0.28 -2.43
CA VAL A 50 -4.28 -0.43 -3.70
C VAL A 50 -4.18 -1.85 -4.24
N ALA A 51 -4.72 -2.85 -3.54
CA ALA A 51 -4.68 -4.24 -4.01
C ALA A 51 -5.29 -4.33 -5.41
N PRO A 52 -4.73 -5.20 -6.29
CA PRO A 52 -5.24 -5.30 -7.66
C PRO A 52 -6.72 -5.62 -7.76
N GLU A 53 -7.27 -6.39 -6.82
CA GLU A 53 -8.68 -6.77 -6.79
C GLU A 53 -9.58 -5.71 -6.13
N ALA A 54 -9.00 -4.66 -5.55
CA ALA A 54 -9.78 -3.60 -4.90
C ALA A 54 -10.46 -2.72 -5.95
N PRO A 55 -11.60 -2.08 -5.61
CA PRO A 55 -12.18 -1.07 -6.47
C PRO A 55 -11.18 0.05 -6.72
N LYS A 56 -11.21 0.64 -7.91
CA LYS A 56 -10.28 1.70 -8.25
C LYS A 56 -10.41 2.86 -7.25
N ALA A 57 -9.29 3.21 -6.60
CA ALA A 57 -9.24 4.29 -5.63
C ALA A 57 -9.03 5.64 -6.32
N ASP A 58 -9.62 6.69 -5.74
CA ASP A 58 -9.36 8.05 -6.22
C ASP A 58 -7.97 8.52 -5.76
N ALA A 59 -7.54 9.67 -6.26
CA ALA A 59 -6.21 10.20 -5.96
C ALA A 59 -5.99 10.45 -4.47
N SER A 60 -7.02 10.87 -3.75
CA SER A 60 -6.92 11.10 -2.30
C SER A 60 -6.69 9.81 -1.54
N ALA A 61 -7.39 8.74 -1.91
CA ALA A 61 -7.22 7.43 -1.28
C ALA A 61 -5.84 6.86 -1.57
N VAL A 62 -5.36 6.98 -2.81
CA VAL A 62 -4.01 6.51 -3.18
C VAL A 62 -2.96 7.26 -2.37
N LYS A 63 -3.13 8.56 -2.17
CA LYS A 63 -2.21 9.36 -1.36
C LYS A 63 -2.14 8.88 0.08
N LEU A 64 -3.29 8.54 0.67
CA LEU A 64 -3.34 7.96 2.01
C LEU A 64 -2.65 6.62 2.07
N ALA A 65 -2.90 5.76 1.08
CA ALA A 65 -2.25 4.45 0.99
C ALA A 65 -0.74 4.59 0.89
N LEU A 66 -0.27 5.51 0.06
CA LEU A 66 1.16 5.76 -0.11
C LEU A 66 1.78 6.21 1.22
N LYS A 67 1.14 7.16 1.91
CA LYS A 67 1.62 7.65 3.20
C LYS A 67 1.69 6.52 4.24
N ALA A 68 0.64 5.69 4.30
CA ALA A 68 0.61 4.56 5.22
C ALA A 68 1.71 3.55 4.91
N ALA A 69 1.89 3.22 3.63
CA ALA A 69 2.91 2.26 3.21
C ALA A 69 4.32 2.79 3.45
N GLN A 70 4.56 4.07 3.20
CA GLN A 70 5.86 4.70 3.49
C GLN A 70 6.18 4.62 4.97
N ARG A 71 5.20 4.90 5.82
CA ARG A 71 5.39 4.83 7.26
C ARG A 71 5.64 3.39 7.72
N ALA A 72 4.86 2.44 7.20
CA ALA A 72 5.06 1.02 7.52
C ALA A 72 6.47 0.55 7.13
N ASP A 73 6.91 0.93 5.93
CA ASP A 73 8.25 0.57 5.44
C ASP A 73 9.35 1.17 6.32
N GLY A 74 9.17 2.43 6.75
CA GLY A 74 10.11 3.07 7.66
C GLY A 74 10.18 2.34 9.01
N LEU A 75 9.03 1.99 9.58
CA LEU A 75 8.98 1.24 10.85
C LEU A 75 9.60 -0.15 10.72
N ALA A 76 9.48 -0.78 9.55
CA ALA A 76 10.09 -2.08 9.27
C ALA A 76 11.53 -1.96 8.79
N GLN A 77 12.08 -0.74 8.76
CA GLN A 77 13.47 -0.47 8.35
C GLN A 77 13.79 -0.96 6.94
N GLY A 78 12.79 -0.94 6.06
CA GLY A 78 12.94 -1.34 4.67
C GLY A 78 13.16 -2.83 4.46
N LYS A 79 12.88 -3.67 5.47
CA LYS A 79 13.25 -5.09 5.47
C LYS A 79 12.09 -6.07 5.31
N ASP A 80 10.86 -5.59 5.21
CA ASP A 80 9.69 -6.46 5.08
C ASP A 80 9.26 -6.56 3.62
N PRO A 81 9.31 -7.74 3.00
CA PRO A 81 8.97 -7.88 1.58
C PRO A 81 7.50 -7.60 1.27
N GLY A 82 6.59 -7.94 2.17
CA GLY A 82 5.16 -7.67 1.98
C GLY A 82 4.86 -6.18 2.01
N ILE A 83 5.49 -5.46 2.93
CA ILE A 83 5.34 -4.00 3.03
C ILE A 83 5.96 -3.32 1.80
N ALA A 84 7.12 -3.78 1.36
CA ALA A 84 7.77 -3.25 0.15
C ALA A 84 6.89 -3.45 -1.09
N ASP A 85 6.25 -4.62 -1.22
CA ASP A 85 5.32 -4.89 -2.33
C ASP A 85 4.13 -3.92 -2.30
N THR A 86 3.56 -3.69 -1.13
CA THR A 86 2.46 -2.73 -0.95
C THR A 86 2.89 -1.31 -1.30
N LEU A 87 4.05 -0.90 -0.81
CA LEU A 87 4.60 0.42 -1.09
C LEU A 87 4.83 0.63 -2.60
N ALA A 88 5.37 -0.38 -3.26
CA ALA A 88 5.59 -0.32 -4.71
C ALA A 88 4.27 -0.12 -5.46
N LYS A 89 3.21 -0.86 -5.07
CA LYS A 89 1.89 -0.72 -5.69
C LYS A 89 1.33 0.69 -5.48
N ALA A 90 1.50 1.23 -4.27
CA ALA A 90 1.05 2.59 -3.98
C ALA A 90 1.81 3.63 -4.84
N TYR A 91 3.11 3.47 -5.01
CA TYR A 91 3.88 4.33 -5.92
C TYR A 91 3.36 4.22 -7.36
N PHE A 92 3.10 3.00 -7.82
CA PHE A 92 2.62 2.79 -9.17
C PHE A 92 1.26 3.47 -9.39
N ASP A 93 0.34 3.29 -8.47
CA ASP A 93 -0.99 3.90 -8.54
C ASP A 93 -0.92 5.43 -8.42
N ALA A 94 0.11 5.95 -7.74
CA ALA A 94 0.34 7.39 -7.62
C ALA A 94 1.03 7.99 -8.85
N GLY A 95 1.32 7.19 -9.86
CA GLY A 95 1.93 7.68 -11.09
C GLY A 95 3.45 7.74 -11.07
N SER A 96 4.10 6.98 -10.19
CA SER A 96 5.56 6.94 -10.06
C SER A 96 6.11 5.56 -10.40
N PRO A 97 6.07 5.14 -11.67
CA PRO A 97 6.49 3.78 -12.05
C PRO A 97 7.96 3.49 -11.77
N ALA A 98 8.83 4.48 -11.85
CA ALA A 98 10.26 4.28 -11.56
C ALA A 98 10.48 3.94 -10.08
N LYS A 99 9.80 4.65 -9.17
CA LYS A 99 9.87 4.35 -7.74
C LYS A 99 9.22 3.00 -7.44
N ALA A 100 8.13 2.68 -8.12
CA ALA A 100 7.46 1.39 -8.00
C ALA A 100 8.42 0.25 -8.40
N LEU A 101 9.11 0.39 -9.52
CA LEU A 101 10.07 -0.62 -9.98
C LEU A 101 11.19 -0.82 -8.96
N GLN A 102 11.80 0.26 -8.51
CA GLN A 102 12.88 0.23 -7.53
C GLN A 102 12.46 -0.49 -6.26
N THR A 103 11.28 -0.14 -5.76
CA THR A 103 10.73 -0.71 -4.52
C THR A 103 10.38 -2.19 -4.72
N GLN A 104 9.82 -2.54 -5.88
CA GLN A 104 9.46 -3.93 -6.17
C GLN A 104 10.70 -4.81 -6.33
N GLN A 105 11.77 -4.28 -6.90
CA GLN A 105 13.06 -4.99 -6.96
C GLN A 105 13.53 -5.32 -5.54
N ARG A 106 13.40 -4.39 -4.61
CA ARG A 106 13.73 -4.61 -3.21
C ARG A 106 12.81 -5.68 -2.60
N ALA A 107 11.51 -5.62 -2.88
CA ALA A 107 10.56 -6.61 -2.39
C ALA A 107 10.94 -8.02 -2.83
N VAL A 108 11.30 -8.20 -4.10
CA VAL A 108 11.69 -9.50 -4.63
C VAL A 108 12.99 -10.01 -3.96
N ARG A 109 13.97 -9.14 -3.75
CA ARG A 109 15.19 -9.53 -3.05
C ARG A 109 14.91 -9.95 -1.60
N LEU A 110 14.08 -9.20 -0.90
CA LEU A 110 13.75 -9.48 0.50
C LEU A 110 12.89 -10.74 0.63
N ALA A 111 12.11 -11.06 -0.39
CA ALA A 111 11.22 -12.21 -0.37
C ALA A 111 11.96 -13.55 -0.37
N LYS A 112 13.21 -13.55 -0.82
CA LYS A 112 14.01 -14.78 -0.94
C LYS A 112 14.12 -15.49 0.42
N GLY A 113 13.72 -16.76 0.46
CA GLY A 113 13.71 -17.53 1.68
C GLY A 113 12.49 -17.30 2.57
N THR A 114 11.52 -16.53 2.13
CA THR A 114 10.27 -16.26 2.87
C THR A 114 9.08 -16.82 2.09
N PRO A 115 7.88 -16.93 2.73
CA PRO A 115 6.68 -17.36 2.01
C PRO A 115 6.33 -16.47 0.83
N VAL A 116 6.74 -15.21 0.85
CA VAL A 116 6.44 -14.24 -0.23
C VAL A 116 7.20 -14.58 -1.52
N GLU A 117 8.30 -15.30 -1.43
CA GLU A 117 9.12 -15.68 -2.60
C GLU A 117 8.30 -16.36 -3.70
N ASN A 118 7.35 -17.19 -3.30
CA ASN A 118 6.55 -17.97 -4.24
C ASN A 118 5.22 -17.30 -4.61
N ASP A 119 4.99 -16.08 -4.17
CA ASP A 119 3.77 -15.35 -4.52
C ASP A 119 3.86 -14.89 -5.98
N PRO A 120 3.02 -15.44 -6.88
CA PRO A 120 3.07 -15.07 -8.29
C PRO A 120 2.75 -13.60 -8.53
N GLY A 121 1.96 -12.98 -7.68
CA GLY A 121 1.60 -11.56 -7.80
C GLY A 121 2.80 -10.65 -7.67
N VAL A 122 3.73 -10.96 -6.78
CA VAL A 122 4.92 -10.15 -6.55
C VAL A 122 5.77 -10.06 -7.82
N ARG A 123 5.98 -11.19 -8.50
CA ARG A 123 6.77 -11.21 -9.73
C ARG A 123 6.02 -10.60 -10.89
N ALA A 124 4.71 -10.80 -10.97
CA ALA A 124 3.89 -10.20 -12.02
C ALA A 124 3.93 -8.67 -11.93
N ARG A 125 3.88 -8.12 -10.72
CA ARG A 125 3.96 -6.67 -10.51
C ARG A 125 5.35 -6.14 -10.89
N LEU A 126 6.40 -6.89 -10.60
CA LEU A 126 7.75 -6.49 -11.02
C LEU A 126 7.81 -6.30 -12.54
N GLU A 127 7.27 -7.26 -13.30
CA GLU A 127 7.24 -7.17 -14.76
C GLU A 127 6.36 -6.01 -15.25
N GLN A 128 5.23 -5.80 -14.61
CA GLN A 128 4.34 -4.69 -14.92
C GLN A 128 5.05 -3.35 -14.77
N TYR A 129 5.78 -3.15 -13.67
CA TYR A 129 6.48 -1.90 -13.39
C TYR A 129 7.67 -1.73 -14.33
N ARG A 130 8.37 -2.83 -14.64
CA ARG A 130 9.50 -2.79 -15.58
C ARG A 130 9.04 -2.31 -16.96
N LYS A 131 7.91 -2.82 -17.43
CA LYS A 131 7.34 -2.40 -18.71
C LYS A 131 6.90 -0.94 -18.70
N ALA A 132 6.37 -0.47 -17.58
CA ALA A 132 5.91 0.92 -17.46
C ALA A 132 7.06 1.93 -17.51
N VAL A 133 8.26 1.53 -17.09
CA VAL A 133 9.43 2.40 -17.06
C VAL A 133 10.23 2.34 -18.37
N LYS A 134 10.07 1.28 -19.14
CA LYS A 134 10.83 1.08 -20.37
C LYS A 134 10.59 2.20 -21.37
N PRO A 135 11.64 2.82 -21.96
CA PRO A 135 11.44 3.82 -23.00
C PRO A 135 10.82 3.17 -24.23
N HIS A 136 9.96 3.93 -24.87
CA HIS A 136 9.28 3.48 -26.11
C HIS A 136 10.18 3.61 -27.32
#